data_fabd92a6ca75599d88c38b44e02dd603
#
_entry.id   fabd92a6ca75599d88c38b44e02dd603
#
_cell.length_a   1.000
_cell.length_b   1.000
_cell.length_c   1.000
_cell.angle_alpha   90.00
_cell.angle_beta   90.00
_cell.angle_gamma   90.00
#
_symmetry.space_group_name_H-M   'P 1'
#
loop_
_entity.id
_entity.type
_entity.pdbx_description
1 polymer ?
#
loop_
_entity_poly.entity_id
_entity_poly.type
_entity_poly.pdbx_seq_one_letter_code
_entity_poly.pdbx_strand_id
1 'polypeptide(L)'
;MKKILSCFMAVIAGLPIVNAADYYVSPQGNDNNPGNIEAPFKTLKKAIESARAGTTIYLREGKYVPENNEIMREGAEGAYSCVYNLSAKGTAENPITITGYENENAVIDLSNVKVSERIIGFYVKADYWRLKKFDIIGIQVTQTGHTQSINVGLFGGNNCIIERVNMHDGMGIGVYATRGSNNLVLNCDAYNNYDPVSENGKGGNCDGFGFHLNRNDYTGNIIRGCRAWRNSDDGYDLINNHSQVIIENCWAWENGYDADRMSRGDGTGFKSGGYGMSSSVKEGTVAPRNIVRNCISWSNKQAGFYANHHLGGLDFYNNSSYRNKRNFNMVNRKSIEEAVDVDGYGHDLYGNLSYRPTLSDADCVNINTSQSTLTNNSFLPSMSLSDTDFESLDASQLLSPRKDDGSLPDITFLKLRPGTQPYVNKLGYQFDKNETSGIESIFTNPDKTADDIYYNLQGMPIANPTKGLYIRAGKKIYIP
;
A
#
# COMPACT_ATOMS: atom_id res chain seq x y z
N MET A 1 -67.36 -12.20 36.44
CA MET A 1 -66.33 -11.29 35.81
C MET A 1 -65.41 -12.14 34.98
N LYS A 2 -65.60 -12.17 33.63
CA LYS A 2 -64.78 -12.90 32.69
C LYS A 2 -63.67 -11.93 32.20
N LYS A 3 -62.40 -12.24 32.47
CA LYS A 3 -61.22 -11.50 31.90
C LYS A 3 -61.04 -11.97 30.48
N ILE A 4 -61.16 -11.04 29.54
CA ILE A 4 -60.82 -11.22 28.15
C ILE A 4 -59.31 -10.94 28.04
N LEU A 5 -58.52 -11.96 27.68
CA LEU A 5 -57.08 -11.86 27.40
C LEU A 5 -56.93 -11.54 25.90
N SER A 6 -56.59 -10.29 25.58
CA SER A 6 -56.34 -9.87 24.21
C SER A 6 -54.87 -10.23 23.84
N CYS A 7 -54.73 -11.17 22.91
CA CYS A 7 -53.42 -11.57 22.36
C CYS A 7 -53.08 -10.61 21.22
N PHE A 8 -52.12 -9.70 21.42
CA PHE A 8 -51.53 -8.90 20.36
C PHE A 8 -50.55 -9.78 19.56
N MET A 9 -50.94 -10.22 18.40
CA MET A 9 -50.02 -10.81 17.41
C MET A 9 -49.22 -9.67 16.74
N ALA A 10 -47.98 -9.50 17.11
CA ALA A 10 -47.06 -8.63 16.40
C ALA A 10 -46.72 -9.29 15.04
N VAL A 11 -47.26 -8.76 13.96
CA VAL A 11 -46.85 -9.10 12.60
C VAL A 11 -45.49 -8.44 12.38
N ILE A 12 -44.43 -9.21 12.52
CA ILE A 12 -43.11 -8.81 12.03
C ILE A 12 -43.22 -8.88 10.50
N ALA A 13 -43.50 -7.74 9.88
CA ALA A 13 -43.34 -7.60 8.44
C ALA A 13 -41.85 -7.78 8.13
N GLY A 14 -41.49 -8.96 7.63
CA GLY A 14 -40.15 -9.20 7.08
C GLY A 14 -39.88 -8.19 5.98
N LEU A 15 -38.97 -7.27 6.23
CA LEU A 15 -38.45 -6.43 5.14
C LEU A 15 -37.90 -7.39 4.07
N PRO A 16 -38.22 -7.18 2.78
CA PRO A 16 -37.65 -8.01 1.74
C PRO A 16 -36.14 -7.92 1.82
N ILE A 17 -35.46 -9.05 1.97
CA ILE A 17 -34.02 -9.15 1.79
C ILE A 17 -33.82 -8.86 0.30
N VAL A 18 -33.54 -7.60 -0.03
CA VAL A 18 -33.14 -7.21 -1.37
C VAL A 18 -31.72 -7.73 -1.54
N ASN A 19 -31.56 -8.91 -2.12
CA ASN A 19 -30.27 -9.43 -2.51
C ASN A 19 -29.58 -8.37 -3.36
N ALA A 20 -28.31 -8.08 -3.07
CA ALA A 20 -27.50 -7.21 -3.89
C ALA A 20 -27.42 -7.83 -5.29
N ALA A 21 -27.60 -7.01 -6.33
CA ALA A 21 -27.48 -7.48 -7.69
C ALA A 21 -26.01 -7.44 -8.12
N ASP A 22 -25.55 -8.46 -8.83
CA ASP A 22 -24.32 -8.39 -9.58
C ASP A 22 -24.54 -7.61 -10.87
N TYR A 23 -23.61 -6.72 -11.20
CA TYR A 23 -23.62 -5.97 -12.45
C TYR A 23 -22.44 -6.34 -13.32
N TYR A 24 -22.69 -6.38 -14.62
CA TYR A 24 -21.67 -6.60 -15.64
C TYR A 24 -21.52 -5.32 -16.47
N VAL A 25 -20.26 -4.95 -16.71
CA VAL A 25 -19.90 -3.79 -17.50
C VAL A 25 -19.05 -4.26 -18.67
N SER A 26 -19.34 -3.78 -19.88
CA SER A 26 -18.59 -4.11 -21.09
C SER A 26 -18.46 -2.87 -21.98
N PRO A 27 -17.30 -2.63 -22.62
CA PRO A 27 -17.17 -1.53 -23.58
C PRO A 27 -18.18 -1.59 -24.73
N GLN A 28 -18.73 -2.79 -25.04
CA GLN A 28 -19.77 -3.02 -26.03
C GLN A 28 -21.18 -3.01 -25.45
N GLY A 29 -21.34 -2.73 -24.16
CA GLY A 29 -22.62 -2.67 -23.46
C GLY A 29 -23.44 -1.43 -23.79
N ASN A 30 -24.55 -1.26 -23.07
CA ASN A 30 -25.42 -0.09 -23.16
C ASN A 30 -25.96 0.24 -21.76
N ASP A 31 -25.91 1.51 -21.34
CA ASP A 31 -26.35 1.92 -20.01
C ASP A 31 -27.89 1.89 -19.82
N ASN A 32 -28.65 1.65 -20.90
CA ASN A 32 -30.07 1.35 -20.83
C ASN A 32 -30.39 -0.14 -20.59
N ASN A 33 -29.37 -1.00 -20.60
CA ASN A 33 -29.52 -2.41 -20.32
C ASN A 33 -29.76 -2.64 -18.80
N PRO A 34 -30.19 -3.84 -18.39
CA PRO A 34 -30.35 -4.18 -16.97
C PRO A 34 -29.03 -4.39 -16.22
N GLY A 35 -27.91 -4.51 -16.94
CA GLY A 35 -26.57 -4.71 -16.37
C GLY A 35 -26.26 -6.16 -15.98
N ASN A 36 -27.02 -7.14 -16.47
CA ASN A 36 -26.70 -8.55 -16.29
C ASN A 36 -25.66 -9.03 -17.34
N ILE A 37 -25.25 -10.29 -17.28
CA ILE A 37 -24.19 -10.83 -18.14
C ILE A 37 -24.55 -10.84 -19.64
N GLU A 38 -25.83 -11.06 -19.98
CA GLU A 38 -26.32 -11.08 -21.33
C GLU A 38 -26.52 -9.67 -21.92
N ALA A 39 -26.82 -8.69 -21.07
CA ALA A 39 -27.06 -7.30 -21.40
C ALA A 39 -26.35 -6.34 -20.44
N PRO A 40 -25.00 -6.22 -20.56
CA PRO A 40 -24.18 -5.45 -19.63
C PRO A 40 -24.38 -3.94 -19.78
N PHE A 41 -24.07 -3.19 -18.74
CA PHE A 41 -23.88 -1.74 -18.83
C PHE A 41 -22.68 -1.42 -19.73
N LYS A 42 -22.67 -0.20 -20.29
CA LYS A 42 -21.52 0.31 -21.06
C LYS A 42 -20.47 0.92 -20.16
N THR A 43 -20.89 1.73 -19.18
CA THR A 43 -19.98 2.52 -18.36
C THR A 43 -19.87 1.98 -16.93
N LEU A 44 -18.66 2.03 -16.39
CA LEU A 44 -18.44 1.71 -14.99
C LEU A 44 -19.15 2.72 -14.07
N LYS A 45 -19.28 3.99 -14.50
CA LYS A 45 -20.07 5.03 -13.83
C LYS A 45 -21.49 4.54 -13.53
N LYS A 46 -22.19 4.01 -14.54
CA LYS A 46 -23.56 3.50 -14.38
C LYS A 46 -23.66 2.38 -13.34
N ALA A 47 -22.72 1.46 -13.36
CA ALA A 47 -22.67 0.36 -12.39
C ALA A 47 -22.40 0.85 -10.97
N ILE A 48 -21.46 1.79 -10.79
CA ILE A 48 -21.14 2.40 -9.48
C ILE A 48 -22.35 3.15 -8.91
N GLU A 49 -23.06 3.93 -9.73
CA GLU A 49 -24.28 4.64 -9.31
C GLU A 49 -25.40 3.71 -8.87
N SER A 50 -25.41 2.47 -9.37
CA SER A 50 -26.39 1.43 -9.04
C SER A 50 -25.97 0.58 -7.84
N ALA A 51 -24.72 0.69 -7.37
CA ALA A 51 -24.13 -0.19 -6.36
C ALA A 51 -24.67 0.09 -4.96
N ARG A 52 -24.82 -0.97 -4.18
CA ARG A 52 -25.13 -0.96 -2.75
C ARG A 52 -24.38 -2.07 -2.04
N ALA A 53 -24.48 -2.15 -0.72
CA ALA A 53 -23.82 -3.20 0.06
C ALA A 53 -24.10 -4.60 -0.53
N GLY A 54 -23.03 -5.37 -0.74
CA GLY A 54 -23.04 -6.71 -1.35
C GLY A 54 -23.02 -6.75 -2.87
N THR A 55 -23.05 -5.62 -3.58
CA THR A 55 -22.95 -5.58 -5.03
C THR A 55 -21.54 -5.97 -5.50
N THR A 56 -21.49 -6.86 -6.51
CA THR A 56 -20.27 -7.10 -7.31
C THR A 56 -20.45 -6.53 -8.70
N ILE A 57 -19.49 -5.71 -9.14
CA ILE A 57 -19.41 -5.15 -10.48
C ILE A 57 -18.28 -5.89 -11.22
N TYR A 58 -18.66 -6.65 -12.26
CA TYR A 58 -17.74 -7.39 -13.09
C TYR A 58 -17.38 -6.59 -14.34
N LEU A 59 -16.10 -6.33 -14.53
CA LEU A 59 -15.54 -5.72 -15.74
C LEU A 59 -15.23 -6.83 -16.73
N ARG A 60 -15.92 -6.82 -17.89
CA ARG A 60 -15.66 -7.73 -19.00
C ARG A 60 -14.41 -7.29 -19.76
N GLU A 61 -13.86 -8.18 -20.55
CA GLU A 61 -12.68 -7.89 -21.37
C GLU A 61 -12.81 -6.61 -22.18
N GLY A 62 -11.74 -5.82 -22.20
CA GLY A 62 -11.60 -4.67 -23.06
C GLY A 62 -11.14 -3.39 -22.34
N LYS A 63 -11.06 -2.33 -23.11
CA LYS A 63 -10.58 -1.04 -22.66
C LYS A 63 -11.76 -0.09 -22.41
N TYR A 64 -11.86 0.40 -21.19
CA TYR A 64 -12.83 1.40 -20.72
C TYR A 64 -12.16 2.77 -20.76
N VAL A 65 -12.63 3.65 -21.61
CA VAL A 65 -12.03 4.98 -21.85
C VAL A 65 -13.04 6.06 -21.46
N PRO A 66 -13.10 6.44 -20.18
CA PRO A 66 -14.01 7.51 -19.75
C PRO A 66 -13.60 8.86 -20.33
N GLU A 67 -14.59 9.69 -20.59
CA GLU A 67 -14.44 11.07 -21.05
C GLU A 67 -14.71 12.05 -19.90
N ASN A 68 -14.41 13.35 -20.06
CA ASN A 68 -14.63 14.37 -19.04
C ASN A 68 -16.09 14.44 -18.54
N ASN A 69 -17.09 14.14 -19.38
CA ASN A 69 -18.50 14.10 -18.99
C ASN A 69 -18.90 12.89 -18.14
N GLU A 70 -17.99 11.92 -17.96
CA GLU A 70 -18.18 10.77 -17.09
C GLU A 70 -17.63 10.99 -15.67
N ILE A 71 -16.98 12.13 -15.40
CA ILE A 71 -16.52 12.49 -14.07
C ILE A 71 -17.71 12.49 -13.12
N MET A 72 -17.60 11.70 -12.04
CA MET A 72 -18.70 11.54 -11.08
C MET A 72 -18.68 12.61 -9.98
N ARG A 73 -17.53 13.25 -9.73
CA ARG A 73 -17.40 14.28 -8.69
C ARG A 73 -16.30 15.28 -9.02
N GLU A 74 -16.66 16.55 -9.00
CA GLU A 74 -15.73 17.67 -9.08
C GLU A 74 -15.46 18.29 -7.70
N GLY A 75 -14.35 18.99 -7.56
CA GLY A 75 -13.99 19.73 -6.34
C GLY A 75 -13.76 18.87 -5.10
N ALA A 76 -13.53 17.56 -5.26
CA ALA A 76 -13.21 16.71 -4.13
C ALA A 76 -11.92 17.18 -3.44
N GLU A 77 -11.89 17.15 -2.10
CA GLU A 77 -10.78 17.63 -1.28
C GLU A 77 -10.30 19.05 -1.67
N GLY A 78 -11.16 19.86 -2.29
CA GLY A 78 -10.88 21.22 -2.75
C GLY A 78 -10.04 21.36 -4.02
N ALA A 79 -9.55 20.25 -4.60
CA ALA A 79 -8.59 20.32 -5.71
C ALA A 79 -8.72 19.19 -6.76
N TYR A 80 -9.63 18.23 -6.59
CA TYR A 80 -9.67 17.04 -7.43
C TYR A 80 -10.98 16.87 -8.17
N SER A 81 -10.89 16.46 -9.42
CA SER A 81 -11.95 15.83 -10.19
C SER A 81 -11.81 14.31 -10.11
N CYS A 82 -12.85 13.63 -9.62
CA CYS A 82 -12.84 12.18 -9.40
C CYS A 82 -13.62 11.49 -10.50
N VAL A 83 -12.96 10.63 -11.27
CA VAL A 83 -13.60 9.90 -12.37
C VAL A 83 -14.66 8.95 -11.80
N TYR A 84 -14.25 8.12 -10.83
CA TYR A 84 -15.14 7.19 -10.14
C TYR A 84 -15.23 7.52 -8.65
N ASN A 85 -16.43 7.89 -8.18
CA ASN A 85 -16.69 8.25 -6.79
C ASN A 85 -17.31 7.10 -6.02
N LEU A 86 -16.52 6.42 -5.19
CA LEU A 86 -16.93 5.25 -4.41
C LEU A 86 -17.49 5.69 -3.05
N SER A 87 -18.74 6.16 -3.04
CA SER A 87 -19.40 6.74 -1.86
C SER A 87 -20.47 5.86 -1.23
N ALA A 88 -20.95 4.81 -1.92
CA ALA A 88 -21.84 3.82 -1.33
C ALA A 88 -21.08 3.01 -0.27
N LYS A 89 -21.73 2.72 0.87
CA LYS A 89 -21.10 2.02 2.00
C LYS A 89 -21.41 0.53 1.96
N GLY A 90 -20.37 -0.32 1.95
CA GLY A 90 -20.47 -1.75 2.20
C GLY A 90 -20.48 -2.10 3.69
N THR A 91 -20.50 -3.39 4.01
CA THR A 91 -20.28 -3.92 5.36
C THR A 91 -19.27 -5.08 5.32
N ALA A 92 -18.85 -5.57 6.46
CA ALA A 92 -17.94 -6.71 6.53
C ALA A 92 -18.50 -7.95 5.82
N GLU A 93 -19.79 -8.23 6.02
CA GLU A 93 -20.50 -9.35 5.42
C GLU A 93 -20.90 -9.09 3.96
N ASN A 94 -21.11 -7.82 3.60
CA ASN A 94 -21.61 -7.39 2.31
C ASN A 94 -20.74 -6.24 1.73
N PRO A 95 -19.46 -6.48 1.39
CA PRO A 95 -18.60 -5.49 0.76
C PRO A 95 -19.14 -5.15 -0.65
N ILE A 96 -18.73 -3.99 -1.17
CA ILE A 96 -18.97 -3.63 -2.57
C ILE A 96 -17.68 -3.92 -3.35
N THR A 97 -17.79 -4.67 -4.43
CA THR A 97 -16.63 -5.15 -5.19
C THR A 97 -16.67 -4.66 -6.64
N ILE A 98 -15.55 -4.16 -7.14
CA ILE A 98 -15.29 -4.00 -8.58
C ILE A 98 -14.18 -4.98 -8.93
N THR A 99 -14.40 -5.87 -9.90
CA THR A 99 -13.40 -6.89 -10.27
C THR A 99 -13.43 -7.19 -11.75
N GLY A 100 -12.27 -7.49 -12.33
CA GLY A 100 -12.22 -8.18 -13.63
C GLY A 100 -12.99 -9.50 -13.56
N TYR A 101 -13.69 -9.84 -14.65
CA TYR A 101 -14.47 -11.07 -14.73
C TYR A 101 -13.55 -12.25 -15.06
N GLU A 102 -13.55 -13.26 -14.22
CA GLU A 102 -12.74 -14.48 -14.38
C GLU A 102 -11.27 -14.21 -14.74
N ASN A 103 -10.83 -14.61 -15.93
CA ASN A 103 -9.49 -14.37 -16.48
C ASN A 103 -9.48 -13.33 -17.61
N GLU A 104 -10.56 -12.57 -17.75
CA GLU A 104 -10.67 -11.51 -18.74
C GLU A 104 -9.80 -10.30 -18.36
N ASN A 105 -9.16 -9.70 -19.37
CA ASN A 105 -8.32 -8.53 -19.17
C ASN A 105 -9.13 -7.24 -19.30
N ALA A 106 -9.37 -6.56 -18.20
CA ALA A 106 -10.07 -5.28 -18.14
C ALA A 106 -9.07 -4.14 -17.88
N VAL A 107 -9.09 -3.11 -18.71
CA VAL A 107 -8.20 -1.95 -18.63
C VAL A 107 -9.01 -0.66 -18.53
N ILE A 108 -8.81 0.11 -17.47
CA ILE A 108 -9.37 1.46 -17.32
C ILE A 108 -8.32 2.45 -17.84
N ASP A 109 -8.61 3.08 -18.99
CA ASP A 109 -7.69 4.03 -19.63
C ASP A 109 -8.18 5.47 -19.40
N LEU A 110 -7.48 6.18 -18.52
CA LEU A 110 -7.81 7.55 -18.12
C LEU A 110 -7.21 8.63 -19.03
N SER A 111 -6.64 8.27 -20.18
CA SER A 111 -5.91 9.19 -21.06
C SER A 111 -6.79 10.28 -21.69
N ASN A 112 -8.10 10.05 -21.79
CA ASN A 112 -9.06 11.05 -22.31
C ASN A 112 -9.60 11.99 -21.24
N VAL A 113 -9.37 11.71 -19.95
CA VAL A 113 -9.80 12.62 -18.87
C VAL A 113 -8.76 13.72 -18.71
N LYS A 114 -9.08 14.91 -19.18
CA LYS A 114 -8.21 16.11 -19.16
C LYS A 114 -8.99 17.32 -18.65
N VAL A 115 -8.75 17.66 -17.39
CA VAL A 115 -9.40 18.79 -16.70
C VAL A 115 -8.34 19.71 -16.10
N SER A 116 -8.74 20.89 -15.68
CA SER A 116 -7.84 21.86 -15.03
C SER A 116 -7.46 21.50 -13.60
N GLU A 117 -8.23 20.63 -12.96
CA GLU A 117 -8.01 20.13 -11.60
C GLU A 117 -7.04 18.92 -11.60
N ARG A 118 -6.64 18.51 -10.40
CA ARG A 118 -6.00 17.22 -10.18
C ARG A 118 -7.02 16.08 -10.45
N ILE A 119 -6.56 14.95 -10.91
CA ILE A 119 -7.43 13.82 -11.22
C ILE A 119 -7.25 12.72 -10.16
N ILE A 120 -8.37 12.17 -9.69
CA ILE A 120 -8.41 10.87 -9.01
C ILE A 120 -9.19 9.89 -9.87
N GLY A 121 -8.57 8.77 -10.26
CA GLY A 121 -9.25 7.70 -11.00
C GLY A 121 -10.37 7.08 -10.15
N PHE A 122 -10.01 6.45 -9.04
CA PHE A 122 -10.96 5.87 -8.08
C PHE A 122 -10.85 6.59 -6.73
N TYR A 123 -11.87 7.36 -6.37
CA TYR A 123 -11.96 8.06 -5.10
C TYR A 123 -12.72 7.23 -4.07
N VAL A 124 -11.99 6.54 -3.19
CA VAL A 124 -12.56 5.63 -2.17
C VAL A 124 -12.88 6.42 -0.91
N LYS A 125 -14.14 6.79 -0.76
CA LYS A 125 -14.65 7.62 0.35
C LYS A 125 -15.39 6.81 1.41
N ALA A 126 -15.98 5.70 1.05
CA ALA A 126 -16.79 4.87 1.92
C ALA A 126 -16.13 3.52 2.25
N ASP A 127 -16.62 2.87 3.30
CA ASP A 127 -16.06 1.66 3.86
C ASP A 127 -16.37 0.41 3.02
N TYR A 128 -15.50 -0.62 3.16
CA TYR A 128 -15.68 -1.97 2.62
C TYR A 128 -15.80 -2.04 1.10
N TRP A 129 -15.03 -1.21 0.38
CA TRP A 129 -14.82 -1.36 -1.05
C TRP A 129 -13.68 -2.35 -1.33
N ARG A 130 -13.85 -3.14 -2.39
CA ARG A 130 -12.83 -4.04 -2.93
C ARG A 130 -12.62 -3.75 -4.40
N LEU A 131 -11.40 -3.37 -4.79
CA LEU A 131 -10.98 -3.19 -6.18
C LEU A 131 -10.04 -4.34 -6.53
N LYS A 132 -10.37 -5.13 -7.60
CA LYS A 132 -9.64 -6.38 -7.84
C LYS A 132 -9.45 -6.66 -9.33
N LYS A 133 -8.24 -7.12 -9.72
CA LYS A 133 -7.97 -7.76 -11.02
C LYS A 133 -8.31 -6.91 -12.25
N PHE A 134 -7.77 -5.71 -12.33
CA PHE A 134 -7.84 -4.87 -13.53
C PHE A 134 -6.67 -3.90 -13.56
N ASP A 135 -6.41 -3.33 -14.74
CA ASP A 135 -5.37 -2.33 -14.92
C ASP A 135 -5.96 -0.91 -14.99
N ILE A 136 -5.20 0.06 -14.50
CA ILE A 136 -5.47 1.50 -14.64
C ILE A 136 -4.28 2.12 -15.33
N ILE A 137 -4.51 2.77 -16.46
CA ILE A 137 -3.46 3.39 -17.27
C ILE A 137 -3.79 4.83 -17.63
N GLY A 138 -2.79 5.58 -18.06
CA GLY A 138 -2.95 6.82 -18.78
C GLY A 138 -3.51 7.99 -17.99
N ILE A 139 -3.52 7.96 -16.64
CA ILE A 139 -3.99 9.11 -15.86
C ILE A 139 -3.19 10.36 -16.21
N GLN A 140 -3.86 11.52 -16.31
CA GLN A 140 -3.28 12.73 -16.86
C GLN A 140 -2.98 13.78 -15.78
N VAL A 141 -2.03 14.66 -16.09
CA VAL A 141 -1.74 15.93 -15.42
C VAL A 141 -1.80 17.02 -16.48
N THR A 142 -2.49 18.14 -16.17
CA THR A 142 -2.60 19.30 -17.05
C THR A 142 -2.02 20.57 -16.41
N GLN A 143 -1.78 20.56 -15.10
CA GLN A 143 -1.24 21.67 -14.32
C GLN A 143 0.29 21.70 -14.42
N THR A 144 0.87 22.88 -14.62
CA THR A 144 2.33 23.05 -14.73
C THR A 144 3.04 23.33 -13.40
N GLY A 145 2.29 23.76 -12.37
CA GLY A 145 2.80 23.91 -11.01
C GLY A 145 2.85 22.57 -10.27
N HIS A 146 3.24 22.60 -9.01
CA HIS A 146 3.25 21.40 -8.15
C HIS A 146 1.84 20.77 -8.08
N THR A 147 1.72 19.53 -8.48
CA THR A 147 0.45 18.83 -8.56
C THR A 147 0.65 17.32 -8.45
N GLN A 148 -0.41 16.59 -8.14
CA GLN A 148 -0.42 15.13 -8.05
C GLN A 148 -1.76 14.62 -8.55
N SER A 149 -1.77 13.81 -9.61
CA SER A 149 -2.91 12.97 -9.97
C SER A 149 -2.74 11.58 -9.36
N ILE A 150 -3.84 10.83 -9.15
CA ILE A 150 -3.85 9.62 -8.34
C ILE A 150 -4.71 8.57 -9.03
N ASN A 151 -4.19 7.36 -9.24
CA ASN A 151 -4.98 6.27 -9.82
C ASN A 151 -6.04 5.77 -8.83
N VAL A 152 -5.65 5.41 -7.60
CA VAL A 152 -6.58 4.98 -6.54
C VAL A 152 -6.31 5.77 -5.26
N GLY A 153 -7.28 6.56 -4.83
CA GLY A 153 -7.20 7.40 -3.65
C GLY A 153 -8.05 6.91 -2.49
N LEU A 154 -7.43 6.56 -1.34
CA LEU A 154 -8.09 6.24 -0.09
C LEU A 154 -8.26 7.52 0.75
N PHE A 155 -9.43 8.13 0.68
CA PHE A 155 -9.74 9.43 1.29
C PHE A 155 -10.83 9.34 2.37
N GLY A 156 -10.87 8.23 3.11
CA GLY A 156 -11.77 8.05 4.25
C GLY A 156 -12.46 6.70 4.32
N GLY A 157 -12.38 5.86 3.28
CA GLY A 157 -12.85 4.49 3.35
C GLY A 157 -12.04 3.66 4.34
N ASN A 158 -12.73 2.87 5.17
CA ASN A 158 -12.12 1.93 6.11
C ASN A 158 -12.38 0.50 5.65
N ASN A 159 -11.48 -0.43 6.02
CA ASN A 159 -11.61 -1.85 5.70
C ASN A 159 -11.73 -2.10 4.18
N CYS A 160 -11.06 -1.27 3.38
CA CYS A 160 -11.02 -1.38 1.93
C CYS A 160 -9.85 -2.26 1.48
N ILE A 161 -10.04 -2.97 0.38
CA ILE A 161 -9.02 -3.85 -0.19
C ILE A 161 -8.79 -3.45 -1.65
N ILE A 162 -7.52 -3.20 -2.01
CA ILE A 162 -7.07 -3.03 -3.38
C ILE A 162 -6.16 -4.22 -3.67
N GLU A 163 -6.59 -5.13 -4.54
CA GLU A 163 -5.91 -6.41 -4.75
C GLU A 163 -5.71 -6.69 -6.24
N ARG A 164 -4.47 -6.94 -6.65
CA ARG A 164 -4.15 -7.27 -8.05
C ARG A 164 -4.65 -6.20 -9.03
N VAL A 165 -4.51 -4.93 -8.65
CA VAL A 165 -4.73 -3.78 -9.52
C VAL A 165 -3.37 -3.25 -9.95
N ASN A 166 -3.15 -3.14 -11.27
CA ASN A 166 -1.93 -2.60 -11.81
C ASN A 166 -2.17 -1.14 -12.25
N MET A 167 -1.28 -0.24 -11.85
CA MET A 167 -1.38 1.19 -12.12
C MET A 167 -0.13 1.64 -12.84
N HIS A 168 -0.23 1.92 -14.15
CA HIS A 168 0.99 2.11 -14.95
C HIS A 168 0.80 3.01 -16.16
N ASP A 169 1.93 3.41 -16.73
CA ASP A 169 1.99 4.22 -17.96
C ASP A 169 1.11 5.47 -17.87
N GLY A 170 1.14 6.14 -16.72
CA GLY A 170 0.36 7.34 -16.41
C GLY A 170 1.19 8.45 -15.78
N MET A 171 0.54 9.59 -15.49
CA MET A 171 1.17 10.79 -14.92
C MET A 171 0.84 10.96 -13.44
N GLY A 172 0.58 9.89 -12.70
CA GLY A 172 0.12 10.00 -11.32
C GLY A 172 0.60 8.88 -10.39
N ILE A 173 0.33 9.09 -9.10
CA ILE A 173 0.61 8.12 -8.04
C ILE A 173 -0.27 6.88 -8.26
N GLY A 174 0.28 5.69 -8.00
CA GLY A 174 -0.49 4.44 -8.06
C GLY A 174 -1.60 4.42 -7.01
N VAL A 175 -1.27 4.19 -5.75
CA VAL A 175 -2.21 4.28 -4.61
C VAL A 175 -1.79 5.42 -3.69
N TYR A 176 -2.75 6.26 -3.30
CA TYR A 176 -2.52 7.33 -2.36
C TYR A 176 -3.55 7.33 -1.24
N ALA A 177 -3.10 7.35 0.02
CA ALA A 177 -3.99 7.33 1.18
C ALA A 177 -3.72 8.51 2.12
N THR A 178 -4.78 9.24 2.48
CA THR A 178 -4.70 10.33 3.47
C THR A 178 -5.54 10.07 4.71
N ARG A 179 -6.51 9.18 4.63
CA ARG A 179 -7.47 8.87 5.70
C ARG A 179 -7.98 7.44 5.57
N GLY A 180 -8.40 6.89 6.68
CA GLY A 180 -9.01 5.57 6.77
C GLY A 180 -8.13 4.55 7.48
N SER A 181 -8.76 3.55 8.06
CA SER A 181 -8.13 2.50 8.87
C SER A 181 -8.37 1.12 8.28
N ASN A 182 -7.49 0.17 8.63
CA ASN A 182 -7.63 -1.25 8.26
C ASN A 182 -7.73 -1.46 6.73
N ASN A 183 -7.02 -0.65 5.94
CA ASN A 183 -6.98 -0.81 4.50
C ASN A 183 -5.82 -1.70 4.09
N LEU A 184 -6.04 -2.55 3.10
CA LEU A 184 -5.04 -3.45 2.56
C LEU A 184 -4.81 -3.18 1.08
N VAL A 185 -3.56 -2.91 0.71
CA VAL A 185 -3.09 -2.95 -0.68
C VAL A 185 -2.32 -4.25 -0.87
N LEU A 186 -2.85 -5.16 -1.67
CA LEU A 186 -2.38 -6.53 -1.78
C LEU A 186 -2.03 -6.90 -3.22
N ASN A 187 -0.80 -7.36 -3.45
CA ASN A 187 -0.38 -7.93 -4.73
C ASN A 187 -0.60 -6.99 -5.94
N CYS A 188 -0.45 -5.69 -5.74
CA CYS A 188 -0.58 -4.67 -6.78
C CYS A 188 0.77 -4.32 -7.40
N ASP A 189 0.73 -3.85 -8.65
CA ASP A 189 1.90 -3.33 -9.35
C ASP A 189 1.71 -1.85 -9.69
N ALA A 190 2.73 -1.00 -9.44
CA ALA A 190 2.74 0.39 -9.87
C ALA A 190 4.07 0.66 -10.61
N TYR A 191 3.98 1.01 -11.91
CA TYR A 191 5.18 1.12 -12.71
C TYR A 191 5.07 2.06 -13.92
N ASN A 192 6.23 2.53 -14.39
CA ASN A 192 6.35 3.42 -15.55
C ASN A 192 5.50 4.70 -15.42
N ASN A 193 5.26 5.19 -14.21
CA ASN A 193 4.51 6.42 -14.02
C ASN A 193 5.44 7.62 -14.03
N TYR A 194 5.15 8.59 -14.91
CA TYR A 194 5.94 9.81 -15.07
C TYR A 194 5.06 10.97 -15.51
N ASP A 195 5.17 12.11 -14.82
CA ASP A 195 4.54 13.39 -15.17
C ASP A 195 5.53 14.32 -15.87
N PRO A 196 5.44 14.49 -17.20
CA PRO A 196 6.28 15.43 -17.94
C PRO A 196 5.76 16.87 -17.90
N VAL A 197 4.60 17.15 -17.31
CA VAL A 197 3.89 18.42 -17.41
C VAL A 197 4.17 19.33 -16.21
N SER A 198 3.99 18.81 -14.99
CA SER A 198 4.19 19.62 -13.81
C SER A 198 5.67 19.88 -13.53
N GLU A 199 5.98 21.01 -12.90
CA GLU A 199 7.31 21.37 -12.42
C GLU A 199 8.41 21.21 -13.49
N ASN A 200 8.09 21.49 -14.75
CA ASN A 200 8.97 21.30 -15.93
C ASN A 200 9.44 19.84 -16.12
N GLY A 201 8.60 18.87 -15.80
CA GLY A 201 8.88 17.45 -16.00
C GLY A 201 9.96 16.89 -15.07
N LYS A 202 10.12 17.46 -13.88
CA LYS A 202 11.05 16.92 -12.86
C LYS A 202 10.69 15.50 -12.42
N GLY A 203 9.41 15.16 -12.45
CA GLY A 203 8.91 13.84 -12.12
C GLY A 203 8.86 13.52 -10.62
N GLY A 204 8.86 14.52 -9.75
CA GLY A 204 8.87 14.36 -8.28
C GLY A 204 7.47 14.18 -7.66
N ASN A 205 6.51 13.60 -8.38
CA ASN A 205 5.12 13.46 -7.92
C ASN A 205 4.45 12.15 -8.42
N CYS A 206 5.22 11.16 -8.82
CA CYS A 206 4.70 9.88 -9.30
C CYS A 206 5.30 8.72 -8.51
N ASP A 207 4.81 8.54 -7.28
CA ASP A 207 5.16 7.40 -6.46
C ASP A 207 4.37 6.14 -6.86
N GLY A 208 4.91 4.97 -6.54
CA GLY A 208 4.13 3.75 -6.65
C GLY A 208 2.99 3.72 -5.62
N PHE A 209 3.34 3.86 -4.34
CA PHE A 209 2.40 3.75 -3.22
C PHE A 209 2.72 4.80 -2.15
N GLY A 210 1.82 5.77 -1.95
CA GLY A 210 1.95 6.85 -0.98
C GLY A 210 0.91 6.75 0.14
N PHE A 211 1.35 6.67 1.40
CA PHE A 211 0.46 6.71 2.57
C PHE A 211 0.83 7.90 3.45
N HIS A 212 0.10 8.98 3.29
CA HIS A 212 0.28 10.26 4.02
C HIS A 212 -0.90 10.49 4.96
N LEU A 213 -1.15 9.54 5.85
CA LEU A 213 -2.28 9.56 6.78
C LEU A 213 -2.17 10.79 7.70
N ASN A 214 -3.17 11.65 7.70
CA ASN A 214 -3.12 12.96 8.34
C ASN A 214 -3.58 12.98 9.81
N ARG A 215 -3.80 11.80 10.43
CA ARG A 215 -4.16 11.64 11.84
C ARG A 215 -3.51 10.37 12.41
N ASN A 216 -3.30 10.36 13.72
CA ASN A 216 -2.64 9.28 14.44
C ASN A 216 -3.57 8.09 14.81
N ASP A 217 -4.86 8.17 14.52
CA ASP A 217 -5.85 7.14 14.78
C ASP A 217 -6.26 6.31 13.53
N TYR A 218 -5.63 6.56 12.37
CA TYR A 218 -5.84 5.77 11.15
C TYR A 218 -4.96 4.51 11.12
N THR A 219 -5.22 3.58 12.00
CA THR A 219 -4.40 2.39 12.25
C THR A 219 -4.73 1.20 11.36
N GLY A 220 -3.88 0.17 11.35
CA GLY A 220 -4.14 -1.11 10.68
C GLY A 220 -3.98 -1.09 9.15
N ASN A 221 -3.31 -0.08 8.58
CA ASN A 221 -3.07 -0.01 7.14
C ASN A 221 -1.83 -0.83 6.74
N ILE A 222 -1.96 -1.66 5.70
CA ILE A 222 -0.92 -2.59 5.26
C ILE A 222 -0.75 -2.52 3.74
N ILE A 223 0.50 -2.50 3.28
CA ILE A 223 0.89 -2.72 1.89
C ILE A 223 1.66 -4.04 1.85
N ARG A 224 1.15 -5.04 1.11
CA ARG A 224 1.70 -6.39 1.08
C ARG A 224 1.80 -6.96 -0.32
N GLY A 225 2.93 -7.61 -0.64
CA GLY A 225 3.11 -8.32 -1.90
C GLY A 225 3.14 -7.43 -3.14
N CYS A 226 3.32 -6.12 -2.96
CA CYS A 226 3.27 -5.13 -4.04
C CYS A 226 4.65 -4.95 -4.70
N ARG A 227 4.64 -4.49 -5.97
CA ARG A 227 5.86 -4.14 -6.69
C ARG A 227 5.76 -2.70 -7.22
N ALA A 228 6.85 -1.93 -7.07
CA ALA A 228 6.97 -0.57 -7.57
C ALA A 228 8.26 -0.41 -8.37
N TRP A 229 8.17 -0.08 -9.67
CA TRP A 229 9.37 0.10 -10.48
C TRP A 229 9.23 1.14 -11.58
N ARG A 230 10.32 1.81 -11.86
CA ARG A 230 10.38 2.88 -12.89
C ARG A 230 9.26 3.91 -12.72
N ASN A 231 8.88 4.17 -11.48
CA ASN A 231 8.12 5.37 -11.18
C ASN A 231 9.11 6.54 -11.11
N SER A 232 8.72 7.67 -11.63
CA SER A 232 9.66 8.80 -11.74
C SER A 232 10.06 9.40 -10.40
N ASP A 233 9.31 9.11 -9.33
CA ASP A 233 9.66 9.45 -7.95
C ASP A 233 9.91 8.16 -7.13
N ASP A 234 9.34 8.02 -5.97
CA ASP A 234 9.63 6.93 -5.04
C ASP A 234 8.80 5.66 -5.32
N GLY A 235 9.31 4.51 -4.91
CA GLY A 235 8.54 3.26 -4.96
C GLY A 235 7.42 3.26 -3.91
N TYR A 236 7.79 3.55 -2.67
CA TYR A 236 6.88 3.66 -1.51
C TYR A 236 7.21 4.93 -0.75
N ASP A 237 6.21 5.78 -0.49
CA ASP A 237 6.39 7.05 0.23
C ASP A 237 5.44 7.18 1.42
N LEU A 238 6.02 7.33 2.62
CA LEU A 238 5.31 7.57 3.88
C LEU A 238 5.60 8.97 4.46
N ILE A 239 5.98 9.93 3.62
CA ILE A 239 6.25 11.30 4.07
C ILE A 239 5.02 11.90 4.76
N ASN A 240 5.24 12.64 5.84
CA ASN A 240 4.17 13.28 6.62
C ASN A 240 3.07 12.33 7.13
N ASN A 241 3.34 11.02 7.20
CA ASN A 241 2.41 10.04 7.73
C ASN A 241 2.31 10.15 9.26
N HIS A 242 1.10 10.21 9.81
CA HIS A 242 0.83 10.34 11.25
C HIS A 242 0.42 9.04 11.93
N SER A 243 0.20 7.96 11.20
CA SER A 243 -0.19 6.66 11.75
C SER A 243 0.74 5.56 11.26
N GLN A 244 0.90 4.50 12.05
CA GLN A 244 1.70 3.35 11.64
C GLN A 244 1.16 2.72 10.36
N VAL A 245 2.07 2.49 9.40
CA VAL A 245 1.86 1.70 8.19
C VAL A 245 2.85 0.53 8.20
N ILE A 246 2.39 -0.65 7.79
CA ILE A 246 3.23 -1.82 7.60
C ILE A 246 3.42 -2.03 6.09
N ILE A 247 4.68 -2.09 5.65
CA ILE A 247 5.06 -2.48 4.30
C ILE A 247 5.79 -3.83 4.41
N GLU A 248 5.24 -4.86 3.77
CA GLU A 248 5.81 -6.20 3.90
C GLU A 248 5.72 -7.02 2.60
N ASN A 249 6.72 -7.88 2.39
CA ASN A 249 6.84 -8.71 1.17
C ASN A 249 6.73 -7.88 -0.12
N CYS A 250 7.31 -6.68 -0.16
CA CYS A 250 7.22 -5.74 -1.27
C CYS A 250 8.56 -5.59 -1.98
N TRP A 251 8.51 -5.28 -3.30
CA TRP A 251 9.70 -5.05 -4.08
C TRP A 251 9.71 -3.64 -4.68
N ALA A 252 10.88 -2.99 -4.71
CA ALA A 252 11.09 -1.66 -5.29
C ALA A 252 12.38 -1.63 -6.10
N TRP A 253 12.30 -1.28 -7.40
CA TRP A 253 13.50 -1.19 -8.22
C TRP A 253 13.40 -0.14 -9.33
N GLU A 254 14.55 0.42 -9.67
CA GLU A 254 14.69 1.42 -10.73
C GLU A 254 13.73 2.61 -10.61
N ASN A 255 13.27 2.98 -9.39
CA ASN A 255 12.51 4.20 -9.18
C ASN A 255 13.43 5.43 -9.23
N GLY A 256 12.87 6.61 -9.59
CA GLY A 256 13.62 7.82 -9.93
C GLY A 256 14.06 7.86 -11.39
N TYR A 257 13.54 6.95 -12.20
CA TYR A 257 13.74 6.89 -13.63
C TYR A 257 12.39 6.73 -14.34
N ASP A 258 12.26 7.27 -15.53
CA ASP A 258 11.12 6.97 -16.40
C ASP A 258 11.30 5.62 -17.13
N ALA A 259 10.34 5.27 -18.00
CA ALA A 259 10.35 4.03 -18.76
C ALA A 259 11.61 3.91 -19.66
N ASP A 260 12.15 5.04 -20.13
CA ASP A 260 13.37 5.11 -20.93
C ASP A 260 14.66 5.16 -20.08
N ARG A 261 14.53 4.99 -18.75
CA ARG A 261 15.61 5.07 -17.76
C ARG A 261 16.30 6.44 -17.68
N MET A 262 15.61 7.48 -18.07
CA MET A 262 16.07 8.83 -17.83
C MET A 262 15.87 9.22 -16.38
N SER A 263 16.87 9.84 -15.75
CA SER A 263 16.83 10.29 -14.37
C SER A 263 15.76 11.38 -14.18
N ARG A 264 14.84 11.17 -13.21
CA ARG A 264 13.73 12.07 -12.87
C ARG A 264 13.76 12.44 -11.39
N GLY A 265 12.65 12.40 -10.68
CA GLY A 265 12.47 12.74 -9.28
C GLY A 265 13.47 12.18 -8.29
N ASP A 266 13.10 11.97 -7.05
CA ASP A 266 14.02 11.53 -5.99
C ASP A 266 14.45 10.08 -6.18
N GLY A 267 13.53 9.16 -6.29
CA GLY A 267 13.78 7.77 -6.63
C GLY A 267 14.34 6.93 -5.49
N THR A 268 13.68 6.99 -4.35
CA THR A 268 13.91 6.08 -3.24
C THR A 268 13.09 4.80 -3.43
N GLY A 269 13.62 3.66 -3.03
CA GLY A 269 12.85 2.41 -3.03
C GLY A 269 11.74 2.46 -1.99
N PHE A 270 12.11 2.60 -0.71
CA PHE A 270 11.20 2.68 0.43
C PHE A 270 11.51 3.91 1.28
N LYS A 271 10.78 5.00 1.06
CA LYS A 271 10.82 6.22 1.85
C LYS A 271 9.88 6.03 3.04
N SER A 272 10.43 5.52 4.14
CA SER A 272 9.66 4.88 5.23
C SER A 272 9.21 5.83 6.32
N GLY A 273 9.62 7.10 6.27
CA GLY A 273 9.37 8.10 7.30
C GLY A 273 9.16 9.49 6.72
N GLY A 274 9.44 10.52 7.54
CA GLY A 274 9.22 11.92 7.18
C GLY A 274 8.22 12.61 8.09
N TYR A 275 7.82 11.97 9.20
CA TYR A 275 7.03 12.63 10.22
C TYR A 275 7.83 13.79 10.82
N GLY A 276 7.20 14.96 10.94
CA GLY A 276 7.85 16.17 11.43
C GLY A 276 8.38 17.09 10.33
N MET A 277 8.32 16.69 9.05
CA MET A 277 8.70 17.56 7.96
C MET A 277 7.63 18.60 7.61
N SER A 278 6.39 18.37 7.98
CA SER A 278 5.27 19.27 7.78
C SER A 278 5.03 20.17 9.00
N SER A 279 4.66 21.43 8.78
CA SER A 279 4.21 22.36 9.82
C SER A 279 2.92 21.94 10.54
N SER A 280 2.22 20.89 10.06
CA SER A 280 1.03 20.35 10.72
C SER A 280 1.34 19.51 11.96
N VAL A 281 2.60 19.12 12.15
CA VAL A 281 3.04 18.35 13.33
C VAL A 281 3.18 19.32 14.51
N LYS A 282 2.57 18.95 15.64
CA LYS A 282 2.62 19.72 16.88
C LYS A 282 3.64 19.12 17.85
N GLU A 283 4.29 19.98 18.62
CA GLU A 283 5.14 19.56 19.74
C GLU A 283 4.40 18.58 20.68
N GLY A 284 5.11 17.56 21.17
CA GLY A 284 4.57 16.55 22.07
C GLY A 284 3.75 15.45 21.38
N THR A 285 3.57 15.49 20.05
CA THR A 285 2.95 14.39 19.32
C THR A 285 3.96 13.25 19.14
N VAL A 286 3.53 12.03 19.40
CA VAL A 286 4.38 10.83 19.21
C VAL A 286 4.46 10.51 17.72
N ALA A 287 5.68 10.41 17.20
CA ALA A 287 5.90 9.98 15.82
C ALA A 287 5.41 8.54 15.59
N PRO A 288 4.77 8.22 14.46
CA PRO A 288 4.37 6.86 14.15
C PRO A 288 5.60 5.99 13.92
N ARG A 289 5.56 4.75 14.38
CA ARG A 289 6.62 3.79 14.14
C ARG A 289 6.23 2.88 13.00
N ASN A 290 6.59 3.25 11.76
CA ASN A 290 6.34 2.45 10.58
C ASN A 290 7.23 1.21 10.55
N ILE A 291 6.74 0.12 9.96
CA ILE A 291 7.43 -1.16 9.86
C ILE A 291 7.64 -1.48 8.38
N VAL A 292 8.89 -1.71 7.97
CA VAL A 292 9.22 -2.21 6.64
C VAL A 292 9.95 -3.54 6.81
N ARG A 293 9.32 -4.61 6.35
CA ARG A 293 9.86 -5.95 6.57
C ARG A 293 9.73 -6.88 5.37
N ASN A 294 10.71 -7.75 5.25
CA ASN A 294 10.78 -8.75 4.18
C ASN A 294 10.58 -8.12 2.80
N CYS A 295 11.33 -7.08 2.48
CA CYS A 295 11.25 -6.32 1.24
C CYS A 295 12.56 -6.42 0.44
N ILE A 296 12.46 -6.30 -0.89
CA ILE A 296 13.62 -6.21 -1.79
C ILE A 296 13.69 -4.82 -2.40
N SER A 297 14.88 -4.21 -2.34
CA SER A 297 15.18 -2.94 -2.99
C SER A 297 16.41 -3.07 -3.90
N TRP A 298 16.26 -2.73 -5.18
CA TRP A 298 17.34 -2.84 -6.16
C TRP A 298 17.43 -1.64 -7.09
N SER A 299 18.65 -1.12 -7.26
CA SER A 299 19.00 -0.13 -8.31
C SER A 299 18.08 1.10 -8.37
N ASN A 300 17.50 1.51 -7.26
CA ASN A 300 16.80 2.79 -7.18
C ASN A 300 17.82 3.94 -7.22
N LYS A 301 17.40 5.10 -7.72
CA LYS A 301 18.28 6.25 -7.96
C LYS A 301 18.92 6.76 -6.67
N GLN A 302 18.21 6.72 -5.54
CA GLN A 302 18.69 7.18 -4.24
C GLN A 302 18.82 6.01 -3.23
N ALA A 303 18.13 6.06 -2.12
CA ALA A 303 18.25 5.04 -1.10
C ALA A 303 17.37 3.82 -1.40
N GLY A 304 17.82 2.63 -0.99
CA GLY A 304 16.98 1.45 -0.96
C GLY A 304 15.90 1.56 0.11
N PHE A 305 16.34 1.84 1.35
CA PHE A 305 15.50 2.09 2.52
C PHE A 305 15.91 3.41 3.16
N TYR A 306 14.93 4.28 3.41
CA TYR A 306 15.18 5.65 3.84
C TYR A 306 14.29 6.08 5.00
N ALA A 307 14.89 6.54 6.10
CA ALA A 307 14.17 7.08 7.25
C ALA A 307 13.58 8.47 6.98
N ASN A 308 14.10 9.20 6.00
CA ASN A 308 13.54 10.46 5.51
C ASN A 308 13.32 11.51 6.60
N HIS A 309 14.37 11.84 7.36
CA HIS A 309 14.33 12.88 8.40
C HIS A 309 13.21 12.67 9.45
N HIS A 310 12.88 11.41 9.75
CA HIS A 310 11.80 11.07 10.66
C HIS A 310 12.09 11.52 12.08
N LEU A 311 11.06 11.98 12.80
CA LEU A 311 11.17 12.32 14.22
C LEU A 311 10.87 11.12 15.10
N GLY A 312 11.79 10.19 15.22
CA GLY A 312 11.64 8.97 16.02
C GLY A 312 12.21 7.75 15.34
N GLY A 313 11.93 6.59 15.89
CA GLY A 313 12.40 5.31 15.37
C GLY A 313 11.48 4.70 14.35
N LEU A 314 12.06 3.90 13.46
CA LEU A 314 11.39 3.06 12.47
C LEU A 314 11.93 1.64 12.57
N ASP A 315 11.15 0.65 12.12
CA ASP A 315 11.49 -0.76 12.16
C ASP A 315 11.80 -1.31 10.76
N PHE A 316 13.00 -1.89 10.60
CA PHE A 316 13.45 -2.51 9.37
C PHE A 316 13.88 -3.94 9.62
N TYR A 317 13.11 -4.94 9.16
CA TYR A 317 13.34 -6.35 9.47
C TYR A 317 13.49 -7.21 8.22
N ASN A 318 14.57 -7.96 8.12
CA ASN A 318 14.80 -8.93 7.04
C ASN A 318 14.62 -8.33 5.63
N ASN A 319 15.11 -7.13 5.38
CA ASN A 319 15.07 -6.51 4.07
C ASN A 319 16.37 -6.78 3.30
N SER A 320 16.29 -6.94 1.97
CA SER A 320 17.45 -7.04 1.08
C SER A 320 17.58 -5.78 0.24
N SER A 321 18.74 -5.16 0.26
CA SER A 321 19.08 -3.94 -0.48
C SER A 321 20.33 -4.14 -1.33
N TYR A 322 20.22 -3.93 -2.65
CA TYR A 322 21.29 -4.20 -3.59
C TYR A 322 21.41 -3.11 -4.66
N ARG A 323 22.62 -2.57 -4.82
CA ARG A 323 22.97 -1.58 -5.87
C ARG A 323 22.10 -0.31 -5.90
N ASN A 324 21.48 0.07 -4.81
CA ASN A 324 20.94 1.43 -4.68
C ASN A 324 22.09 2.41 -4.43
N LYS A 325 21.89 3.71 -4.58
CA LYS A 325 22.95 4.70 -4.30
C LYS A 325 23.42 4.55 -2.85
N ARG A 326 22.50 4.46 -1.90
CA ARG A 326 22.70 4.04 -0.51
C ARG A 326 21.74 2.89 -0.24
N ASN A 327 22.20 1.80 0.35
CA ASN A 327 21.29 0.69 0.62
C ASN A 327 20.35 1.01 1.78
N PHE A 328 20.89 1.53 2.89
CA PHE A 328 20.11 2.04 4.02
C PHE A 328 20.57 3.45 4.37
N ASN A 329 19.66 4.41 4.45
CA ASN A 329 19.93 5.79 4.88
C ASN A 329 18.99 6.15 6.02
N MET A 330 19.54 6.20 7.23
CA MET A 330 18.76 6.29 8.47
C MET A 330 18.72 7.69 9.08
N VAL A 331 18.91 8.74 8.25
CA VAL A 331 18.94 10.13 8.74
C VAL A 331 17.61 10.51 9.40
N ASN A 332 17.70 11.10 10.59
CA ASN A 332 16.59 11.71 11.31
C ASN A 332 16.68 13.25 11.26
N ARG A 333 15.60 13.91 11.61
CA ARG A 333 15.54 15.32 11.93
C ARG A 333 15.75 15.50 13.44
N LYS A 334 16.45 16.56 13.85
CA LYS A 334 16.78 16.80 15.27
C LYS A 334 15.53 17.04 16.12
N SER A 335 14.64 17.94 15.68
CA SER A 335 13.37 18.22 16.34
C SER A 335 12.38 18.85 15.33
N ILE A 336 11.17 19.15 15.78
CA ILE A 336 10.18 19.88 14.97
C ILE A 336 10.67 21.31 14.71
N GLU A 337 11.25 21.97 15.72
CA GLU A 337 11.69 23.37 15.67
C GLU A 337 13.02 23.49 14.90
N GLU A 338 13.91 22.51 15.03
CA GLU A 338 15.21 22.50 14.39
C GLU A 338 15.23 21.54 13.20
N ALA A 339 14.98 22.08 12.00
CA ALA A 339 15.02 21.33 10.73
C ALA A 339 16.46 20.96 10.31
N VAL A 340 17.21 20.35 11.20
CA VAL A 340 18.60 19.94 11.01
C VAL A 340 18.68 18.43 10.96
N ASP A 341 19.43 17.91 10.00
CA ASP A 341 19.72 16.50 9.87
C ASP A 341 20.65 16.02 10.97
N VAL A 342 20.32 14.90 11.56
CA VAL A 342 21.15 14.21 12.55
C VAL A 342 21.20 12.73 12.23
N ASP A 343 22.22 12.05 12.72
CA ASP A 343 22.29 10.60 12.64
C ASP A 343 21.09 9.95 13.31
N GLY A 344 20.50 8.98 12.64
CA GLY A 344 19.25 8.33 12.99
C GLY A 344 19.26 7.70 14.37
N TYR A 345 18.20 7.95 15.12
CA TYR A 345 18.01 7.47 16.49
C TYR A 345 16.69 6.71 16.64
N GLY A 346 16.66 5.80 17.61
CA GLY A 346 15.45 5.03 17.96
C GLY A 346 15.05 3.97 16.92
N HIS A 347 15.84 3.77 15.87
CA HIS A 347 15.56 2.73 14.87
C HIS A 347 15.84 1.33 15.40
N ASP A 348 15.12 0.33 14.89
CA ASP A 348 15.40 -1.08 15.10
C ASP A 348 15.62 -1.77 13.74
N LEU A 349 16.87 -2.19 13.52
CA LEU A 349 17.31 -2.87 12.29
C LEU A 349 17.73 -4.30 12.64
N TYR A 350 16.94 -5.29 12.18
CA TYR A 350 17.21 -6.70 12.45
C TYR A 350 17.22 -7.52 11.16
N GLY A 351 18.27 -8.33 10.98
CA GLY A 351 18.32 -9.31 9.91
C GLY A 351 18.42 -8.72 8.50
N ASN A 352 18.76 -7.44 8.33
CA ASN A 352 18.81 -6.81 7.02
C ASN A 352 20.08 -7.18 6.27
N LEU A 353 19.97 -7.24 4.93
CA LEU A 353 21.04 -7.50 4.00
C LEU A 353 21.29 -6.28 3.12
N SER A 354 22.52 -5.76 3.15
CA SER A 354 23.03 -4.74 2.23
C SER A 354 24.13 -5.35 1.39
N TYR A 355 24.07 -5.15 0.06
CA TYR A 355 25.09 -5.63 -0.83
C TYR A 355 25.39 -4.63 -1.96
N ARG A 356 26.66 -4.28 -2.12
CA ARG A 356 27.18 -3.40 -3.20
C ARG A 356 26.33 -2.13 -3.44
N PRO A 357 26.21 -1.20 -2.48
CA PRO A 357 25.68 0.13 -2.79
C PRO A 357 26.53 0.78 -3.88
N THR A 358 25.96 1.67 -4.70
CA THR A 358 26.72 2.31 -5.79
C THR A 358 27.60 3.46 -5.29
N LEU A 359 27.27 4.05 -4.15
CA LEU A 359 28.15 4.95 -3.42
C LEU A 359 29.00 4.12 -2.44
N SER A 360 30.32 4.38 -2.39
CA SER A 360 31.20 3.64 -1.49
C SER A 360 30.80 3.85 -0.02
N ASP A 361 30.97 2.82 0.79
CA ASP A 361 30.68 2.81 2.23
C ASP A 361 29.23 3.18 2.60
N ALA A 362 28.29 2.96 1.67
CA ALA A 362 26.89 3.34 1.82
C ALA A 362 25.94 2.15 2.09
N ASP A 363 26.43 1.12 2.77
CA ASP A 363 25.62 -0.01 3.19
C ASP A 363 24.53 0.40 4.20
N CYS A 364 24.93 1.11 5.27
CA CYS A 364 24.01 1.75 6.22
C CYS A 364 24.66 3.04 6.73
N VAL A 365 24.08 4.17 6.36
CA VAL A 365 24.65 5.49 6.66
C VAL A 365 23.70 6.34 7.51
N ASN A 366 24.26 7.41 8.11
CA ASN A 366 23.54 8.39 8.90
C ASN A 366 22.74 7.72 10.04
N ILE A 367 23.38 6.83 10.79
CA ILE A 367 22.77 6.13 11.92
C ILE A 367 23.60 6.28 13.21
N ASN A 368 22.97 6.66 14.30
CA ASN A 368 23.54 6.68 15.62
C ASN A 368 23.40 5.29 16.26
N THR A 369 24.47 4.51 16.24
CA THR A 369 24.47 3.13 16.77
C THR A 369 24.34 3.04 18.28
N SER A 370 24.55 4.14 19.00
CA SER A 370 24.34 4.18 20.47
C SER A 370 22.88 4.46 20.85
N GLN A 371 22.09 4.97 19.91
CA GLN A 371 20.68 5.34 20.12
C GLN A 371 19.72 4.52 19.24
N SER A 372 20.23 3.58 18.47
CA SER A 372 19.45 2.66 17.63
C SER A 372 19.86 1.22 17.90
N THR A 373 18.96 0.27 17.69
CA THR A 373 19.25 -1.16 17.86
C THR A 373 19.61 -1.75 16.50
N LEU A 374 20.82 -2.30 16.39
CA LEU A 374 21.31 -2.98 15.20
C LEU A 374 21.69 -4.41 15.57
N THR A 375 20.89 -5.38 15.13
CA THR A 375 21.11 -6.78 15.46
C THR A 375 21.15 -7.63 14.21
N ASN A 376 22.19 -8.45 14.04
CA ASN A 376 22.27 -9.44 12.97
C ASN A 376 22.07 -8.85 11.55
N ASN A 377 22.71 -7.71 11.24
CA ASN A 377 22.66 -7.12 9.90
C ASN A 377 23.97 -7.37 9.14
N SER A 378 23.94 -7.46 7.81
CA SER A 378 25.13 -7.73 6.99
C SER A 378 26.17 -6.60 7.01
N PHE A 379 25.76 -5.39 7.34
CA PHE A 379 26.65 -4.22 7.43
C PHE A 379 27.30 -4.06 8.83
N LEU A 380 27.17 -5.04 9.70
CA LEU A 380 27.93 -5.09 10.96
C LEU A 380 29.35 -5.63 10.68
N PRO A 381 30.37 -5.20 11.44
CA PRO A 381 31.77 -5.56 11.19
C PRO A 381 32.08 -7.07 11.17
N SER A 382 31.24 -7.87 11.79
CA SER A 382 31.39 -9.34 11.84
C SER A 382 30.95 -10.07 10.60
N MET A 383 30.40 -9.37 9.59
CA MET A 383 29.80 -9.97 8.38
C MET A 383 30.55 -9.47 7.13
N SER A 384 30.76 -10.39 6.18
CA SER A 384 31.28 -10.07 4.85
C SER A 384 30.47 -10.86 3.82
N LEU A 385 30.04 -10.20 2.77
CA LEU A 385 29.27 -10.79 1.67
C LEU A 385 30.10 -10.85 0.38
N SER A 386 29.88 -11.90 -0.39
CA SER A 386 30.46 -12.09 -1.74
C SER A 386 29.37 -12.58 -2.71
N ASP A 387 29.66 -12.58 -4.01
CA ASP A 387 28.72 -13.10 -5.02
C ASP A 387 28.37 -14.58 -4.80
N THR A 388 29.30 -15.33 -4.21
CA THR A 388 29.12 -16.77 -3.94
C THR A 388 28.11 -17.06 -2.83
N ASP A 389 27.72 -16.06 -2.04
CA ASP A 389 26.70 -16.22 -1.00
C ASP A 389 25.28 -16.26 -1.57
N PHE A 390 25.08 -15.87 -2.84
CA PHE A 390 23.78 -15.80 -3.48
C PHE A 390 23.55 -16.93 -4.48
N GLU A 391 22.30 -17.41 -4.57
CA GLU A 391 21.89 -18.33 -5.64
C GLU A 391 21.90 -17.60 -6.99
N SER A 392 21.43 -16.37 -7.04
CA SER A 392 21.45 -15.50 -8.23
C SER A 392 21.54 -14.01 -7.87
N LEU A 393 22.22 -13.25 -8.72
CA LEU A 393 22.23 -11.78 -8.75
C LEU A 393 21.57 -11.24 -10.03
N ASP A 394 20.84 -12.08 -10.76
CA ASP A 394 20.09 -11.70 -11.97
C ASP A 394 18.77 -11.03 -11.61
N ALA A 395 18.76 -9.70 -11.67
CA ALA A 395 17.61 -8.87 -11.35
C ALA A 395 16.47 -8.93 -12.37
N SER A 396 16.70 -9.51 -13.58
CA SER A 396 15.63 -9.67 -14.57
C SER A 396 14.46 -10.51 -14.04
N GLN A 397 14.73 -11.37 -13.05
CA GLN A 397 13.73 -12.19 -12.35
C GLN A 397 12.65 -11.37 -11.63
N LEU A 398 12.92 -10.09 -11.27
CA LEU A 398 11.92 -9.21 -10.65
C LEU A 398 10.72 -8.93 -11.57
N LEU A 399 10.92 -9.05 -12.89
CA LEU A 399 9.88 -8.90 -13.92
C LEU A 399 9.11 -10.21 -14.21
N SER A 400 9.43 -11.31 -13.52
CA SER A 400 8.69 -12.56 -13.70
C SER A 400 7.20 -12.37 -13.44
N PRO A 401 6.33 -13.05 -14.20
CA PRO A 401 4.88 -13.01 -13.99
C PRO A 401 4.51 -13.40 -12.54
N ARG A 402 3.50 -12.78 -11.99
CA ARG A 402 2.91 -13.20 -10.72
C ARG A 402 2.35 -14.61 -10.83
N LYS A 403 2.23 -15.31 -9.70
CA LYS A 403 1.51 -16.58 -9.62
C LYS A 403 0.00 -16.37 -9.90
N ASP A 404 -0.72 -17.44 -10.18
CA ASP A 404 -2.16 -17.39 -10.52
C ASP A 404 -3.01 -16.76 -9.40
N ASP A 405 -2.62 -16.96 -8.15
CA ASP A 405 -3.27 -16.34 -6.99
C ASP A 405 -2.91 -14.85 -6.81
N GLY A 406 -2.03 -14.31 -7.65
CA GLY A 406 -1.54 -12.93 -7.65
C GLY A 406 -0.35 -12.69 -6.72
N SER A 407 0.11 -13.68 -5.99
CA SER A 407 1.30 -13.56 -5.14
C SER A 407 2.57 -13.33 -5.96
N LEU A 408 3.64 -12.91 -5.31
CA LEU A 408 4.94 -12.69 -5.94
C LEU A 408 5.48 -13.99 -6.54
N PRO A 409 6.19 -13.91 -7.68
CA PRO A 409 6.78 -15.08 -8.31
C PRO A 409 7.91 -15.67 -7.45
N ASP A 410 8.16 -16.97 -7.63
CA ASP A 410 9.33 -17.59 -7.06
C ASP A 410 10.57 -17.18 -7.84
N ILE A 411 11.52 -16.59 -7.15
CA ILE A 411 12.79 -16.11 -7.72
C ILE A 411 13.97 -16.56 -6.86
N THR A 412 15.15 -16.57 -7.46
CA THR A 412 16.42 -16.83 -6.76
C THR A 412 17.30 -15.58 -6.65
N PHE A 413 16.84 -14.44 -7.19
CA PHE A 413 17.52 -13.16 -7.08
C PHE A 413 17.68 -12.74 -5.61
N LEU A 414 18.92 -12.49 -5.19
CA LEU A 414 19.31 -12.20 -3.79
C LEU A 414 18.99 -13.32 -2.78
N LYS A 415 18.60 -14.49 -3.23
CA LYS A 415 18.40 -15.64 -2.34
C LYS A 415 19.74 -16.19 -1.88
N LEU A 416 19.90 -16.31 -0.57
CA LEU A 416 21.14 -16.80 0.03
C LEU A 416 21.29 -18.30 -0.16
N ARG A 417 22.52 -18.75 -0.48
CA ARG A 417 22.86 -20.17 -0.63
C ARG A 417 22.83 -20.88 0.72
N PRO A 418 22.17 -22.04 0.82
CA PRO A 418 22.22 -22.86 2.00
C PRO A 418 23.65 -23.16 2.47
N GLY A 419 23.90 -23.03 3.76
CA GLY A 419 25.18 -23.28 4.39
C GLY A 419 26.17 -22.11 4.42
N THR A 420 25.90 -21.01 3.74
CA THR A 420 26.69 -19.78 3.89
C THR A 420 26.37 -19.08 5.22
N GLN A 421 27.32 -18.31 5.75
CA GLN A 421 27.13 -17.62 7.02
C GLN A 421 25.91 -16.68 7.01
N PRO A 422 25.67 -15.84 5.96
CA PRO A 422 24.48 -15.00 5.90
C PRO A 422 23.18 -15.79 5.85
N TYR A 423 23.16 -16.98 5.22
CA TYR A 423 22.01 -17.89 5.22
C TYR A 423 21.72 -18.42 6.64
N VAL A 424 22.75 -18.92 7.35
CA VAL A 424 22.62 -19.42 8.73
C VAL A 424 22.09 -18.32 9.66
N ASN A 425 22.51 -17.09 9.44
CA ASN A 425 22.05 -15.91 10.18
C ASN A 425 20.67 -15.41 9.73
N LYS A 426 20.04 -16.01 8.74
CA LYS A 426 18.74 -15.63 8.17
C LYS A 426 18.67 -14.16 7.78
N LEU A 427 19.72 -13.67 7.10
CA LEU A 427 19.77 -12.29 6.62
C LEU A 427 18.89 -12.06 5.40
N GLY A 428 18.43 -10.83 5.25
CA GLY A 428 17.68 -10.35 4.09
C GLY A 428 16.29 -10.96 3.95
N TYR A 429 15.78 -10.86 2.73
CA TYR A 429 14.45 -11.31 2.33
C TYR A 429 14.27 -12.81 2.54
N GLN A 430 13.22 -13.20 3.25
CA GLN A 430 12.90 -14.60 3.59
C GLN A 430 11.89 -15.14 2.57
N PHE A 431 12.37 -15.93 1.62
CA PHE A 431 11.57 -16.44 0.49
C PHE A 431 10.45 -17.40 0.92
N ASP A 432 10.66 -18.13 2.01
CA ASP A 432 9.70 -19.12 2.52
C ASP A 432 8.47 -18.49 3.22
N LYS A 433 8.50 -17.19 3.46
CA LYS A 433 7.41 -16.45 4.11
C LYS A 433 6.39 -15.84 3.13
N ASN A 434 6.51 -16.11 1.84
CA ASN A 434 5.62 -15.57 0.81
C ASN A 434 4.25 -16.27 0.72
N GLU A 435 4.01 -17.31 1.53
CA GLU A 435 2.85 -18.20 1.38
C GLU A 435 1.51 -17.64 1.90
N THR A 436 1.43 -16.39 2.33
CA THR A 436 0.17 -15.84 2.84
C THR A 436 -0.47 -14.88 1.85
N SER A 437 -1.04 -15.43 0.79
CA SER A 437 -1.84 -14.70 -0.21
C SER A 437 -3.31 -14.46 0.21
N GLY A 438 -3.72 -14.82 1.43
CA GLY A 438 -5.11 -14.75 1.85
C GLY A 438 -5.43 -13.61 2.82
N ILE A 439 -6.65 -13.08 2.71
CA ILE A 439 -7.23 -12.09 3.63
C ILE A 439 -7.25 -12.60 5.08
N GLU A 440 -7.32 -13.92 5.28
CA GLU A 440 -7.37 -14.56 6.60
C GLU A 440 -6.10 -14.35 7.45
N SER A 441 -4.93 -14.13 6.82
CA SER A 441 -3.66 -13.92 7.54
C SER A 441 -3.44 -12.49 8.05
N ILE A 442 -4.31 -11.54 7.72
CA ILE A 442 -4.16 -10.12 8.09
C ILE A 442 -4.25 -9.94 9.62
N PHE A 443 -4.97 -10.81 10.30
CA PHE A 443 -5.27 -10.71 11.73
C PHE A 443 -4.40 -11.60 12.61
N THR A 444 -3.47 -12.39 12.04
CA THR A 444 -2.56 -13.25 12.81
C THR A 444 -1.12 -12.76 12.68
N ASN A 445 -0.48 -12.49 13.82
CA ASN A 445 0.96 -12.24 13.88
C ASN A 445 1.68 -13.57 13.57
N PRO A 446 2.50 -13.69 12.48
CA PRO A 446 3.09 -14.96 12.08
C PRO A 446 4.10 -15.54 13.09
N ASP A 447 4.60 -14.75 14.03
CA ASP A 447 5.57 -15.19 15.05
C ASP A 447 4.95 -15.55 16.41
N LYS A 448 3.62 -15.42 16.54
CA LYS A 448 2.88 -15.90 17.73
C LYS A 448 1.65 -16.65 17.25
N THR A 449 1.46 -17.87 17.73
CA THR A 449 0.18 -18.57 17.57
C THR A 449 -0.91 -17.67 18.15
N ALA A 450 -2.13 -17.70 17.61
CA ALA A 450 -3.26 -16.91 18.14
C ALA A 450 -3.45 -17.11 19.65
N ASP A 451 -2.94 -18.22 20.19
CA ASP A 451 -2.94 -18.58 21.61
C ASP A 451 -1.93 -17.78 22.45
N ASP A 452 -0.96 -17.10 21.84
CA ASP A 452 0.11 -16.37 22.56
C ASP A 452 -0.10 -14.85 22.64
N ILE A 453 -1.12 -14.34 21.98
CA ILE A 453 -1.41 -12.91 21.94
C ILE A 453 -2.40 -12.55 23.06
N TYR A 454 -2.02 -11.58 23.90
CA TYR A 454 -2.94 -10.96 24.84
C TYR A 454 -3.65 -9.79 24.20
N TYR A 455 -4.96 -9.70 24.42
CA TYR A 455 -5.79 -8.57 23.99
C TYR A 455 -6.39 -7.86 25.21
N ASN A 456 -6.52 -6.54 25.17
CA ASN A 456 -7.32 -5.82 26.15
C ASN A 456 -8.80 -6.13 25.97
N LEU A 457 -9.65 -5.62 26.88
CA LEU A 457 -11.10 -5.86 26.80
C LEU A 457 -11.78 -5.19 25.59
N GLN A 458 -11.09 -4.31 24.89
CA GLN A 458 -11.50 -3.66 23.65
C GLN A 458 -11.01 -4.43 22.40
N GLY A 459 -10.35 -5.59 22.59
CA GLY A 459 -9.85 -6.41 21.47
C GLY A 459 -8.55 -5.95 20.85
N MET A 460 -7.82 -4.99 21.46
CA MET A 460 -6.53 -4.54 20.97
C MET A 460 -5.41 -5.45 21.48
N PRO A 461 -4.45 -5.88 20.63
CA PRO A 461 -3.33 -6.72 21.04
C PRO A 461 -2.39 -5.96 21.99
N ILE A 462 -1.91 -6.64 23.01
CA ILE A 462 -0.97 -6.13 24.02
C ILE A 462 0.31 -6.94 23.96
N ALA A 463 1.42 -6.31 23.58
CA ALA A 463 2.72 -6.98 23.43
C ALA A 463 3.31 -7.40 24.77
N ASN A 464 3.19 -6.56 25.81
CA ASN A 464 3.72 -6.80 27.15
C ASN A 464 2.61 -6.56 28.18
N PRO A 465 1.77 -7.56 28.49
CA PRO A 465 0.67 -7.39 29.41
C PRO A 465 1.22 -7.21 30.85
N THR A 466 0.77 -6.15 31.50
CA THR A 466 1.03 -5.87 32.92
C THR A 466 -0.12 -6.41 33.77
N LYS A 467 -0.11 -6.16 35.09
CA LYS A 467 -1.21 -6.54 35.97
C LYS A 467 -2.58 -6.06 35.41
N GLY A 468 -3.52 -7.00 35.22
CA GLY A 468 -4.84 -6.65 34.67
C GLY A 468 -5.61 -7.81 34.05
N LEU A 469 -6.78 -7.52 33.50
CA LEU A 469 -7.64 -8.48 32.84
C LEU A 469 -7.49 -8.38 31.32
N TYR A 470 -7.21 -9.51 30.68
CA TYR A 470 -6.94 -9.63 29.24
C TYR A 470 -7.77 -10.76 28.61
N ILE A 471 -7.80 -10.80 27.29
CA ILE A 471 -8.30 -11.93 26.51
C ILE A 471 -7.09 -12.61 25.86
N ARG A 472 -6.98 -13.94 26.03
CA ARG A 472 -5.98 -14.78 25.37
C ARG A 472 -6.64 -16.08 24.92
N ALA A 473 -6.43 -16.50 23.67
CA ALA A 473 -7.07 -17.71 23.11
C ALA A 473 -8.62 -17.71 23.33
N GLY A 474 -9.26 -16.55 23.16
CA GLY A 474 -10.70 -16.39 23.36
C GLY A 474 -11.19 -16.46 24.81
N LYS A 475 -10.29 -16.57 25.79
CA LYS A 475 -10.63 -16.66 27.24
C LYS A 475 -10.18 -15.42 28.00
N LYS A 476 -10.94 -15.00 28.99
CA LYS A 476 -10.52 -13.95 29.94
C LYS A 476 -9.44 -14.48 30.87
N ILE A 477 -8.30 -13.80 30.94
CA ILE A 477 -7.15 -14.13 31.78
C ILE A 477 -6.81 -12.92 32.63
N TYR A 478 -6.61 -13.14 33.93
CA TYR A 478 -6.10 -12.14 34.85
C TYR A 478 -4.60 -12.36 35.08
N ILE A 479 -3.81 -11.32 34.86
CA ILE A 479 -2.38 -11.29 35.21
C ILE A 479 -2.27 -10.61 36.58
N PRO A 480 -1.74 -11.30 37.60
CA PRO A 480 -1.69 -10.80 38.98
C PRO A 480 -0.71 -9.63 39.21
#